data_efb3f6eada12de4990f1530544850fc7
#
_entry.id   efb3f6eada12de4990f1530544850fc7
#
_cell.length_a   1.000
_cell.length_b   1.000
_cell.length_c   1.000
_cell.angle_alpha   90.00
_cell.angle_beta   90.00
_cell.angle_gamma   90.00
#
_symmetry.space_group_name_H-M   'P 1'
#
loop_
_entity.id
_entity.type
_entity.pdbx_description
1 polymer ?
#
loop_
_entity_poly.entity_id
_entity_poly.type
_entity_poly.pdbx_seq_one_letter_code
_entity_poly.pdbx_strand_id
1 'polypeptide(L)'
;MEETLIKRVLPHSIEAEQSVIGSMLMDREAVIAASEIITGSDFYQQQYGIMFDAMVELFNEGKPVDLVTLQDRLKEKDVPPEVSSLDFVRDIITIVPTSANVKSYATIVSEKAVLRRLIKTTEEIANTCYAGKEPLENILADTEKSIFDLLQNKGGQEFVPIKQVAINVLEKIEDAYKNQGTVTGIPSGFIDLDYKLSGFQPSDFILIAARPSMGKTAFVLNIAQHVAFKQNRTVAIFSLEMSKEQLVNRLFSLESYVDAQLLRNGNLKDSDWEKLIEGAGTIGRSNLIIDDTPGISISEMRSKCRKYKMEHNLELIIIDYLQLMSGSVGGRNESRQQEISDISRSLKALARELSVPVIALSQLSRAVEQRPDHRPMLSDLRESGAIEQDADVVMFIYRDDYYNKDTEHVNEAEIIIAKQRNGPIGTVTLTWLPQYTKFANSERKVVDGE
;
A
#
# COMPACT_ATOMS: atom_id res chain seq x y z
N MET A 1 14.72 3.98 -50.63
CA MET A 1 13.66 3.46 -49.77
C MET A 1 12.84 4.66 -49.37
N GLU A 2 11.65 4.81 -49.95
CA GLU A 2 10.72 5.87 -49.58
C GLU A 2 10.21 5.56 -48.17
N GLU A 3 10.64 6.36 -47.17
CA GLU A 3 9.96 6.43 -45.88
C GLU A 3 8.58 7.02 -46.12
N THR A 4 7.59 6.17 -46.27
CA THR A 4 6.19 6.55 -46.14
C THR A 4 6.01 7.13 -44.74
N LEU A 5 5.92 8.45 -44.62
CA LEU A 5 5.46 9.17 -43.44
C LEU A 5 4.07 8.64 -43.06
N ILE A 6 4.01 7.59 -42.27
CA ILE A 6 2.76 7.11 -41.67
C ILE A 6 2.29 8.25 -40.80
N LYS A 7 1.26 8.97 -41.20
CA LYS A 7 0.56 9.95 -40.39
C LYS A 7 0.08 9.20 -39.16
N ARG A 8 0.78 9.37 -38.02
CA ARG A 8 0.43 8.75 -36.74
C ARG A 8 -0.86 9.39 -36.22
N VAL A 9 -1.99 8.77 -36.54
CA VAL A 9 -3.28 9.14 -35.95
C VAL A 9 -3.42 8.48 -34.60
N LEU A 10 -3.83 9.24 -33.59
CA LEU A 10 -4.02 8.68 -32.26
C LEU A 10 -5.13 7.62 -32.26
N PRO A 11 -5.00 6.53 -31.50
CA PRO A 11 -6.00 5.46 -31.43
C PRO A 11 -7.38 5.99 -31.00
N HIS A 12 -8.41 5.73 -31.80
CA HIS A 12 -9.81 6.11 -31.54
C HIS A 12 -10.79 5.18 -32.24
N SER A 13 -12.05 5.27 -31.88
CA SER A 13 -13.19 4.69 -32.61
C SER A 13 -14.38 5.64 -32.50
N ILE A 14 -14.59 6.44 -33.53
CA ILE A 14 -15.69 7.43 -33.58
C ILE A 14 -17.04 6.71 -33.47
N GLU A 15 -17.16 5.56 -34.11
CA GLU A 15 -18.40 4.76 -34.10
C GLU A 15 -18.74 4.28 -32.69
N ALA A 16 -17.72 3.84 -31.89
CA ALA A 16 -17.93 3.43 -30.52
C ALA A 16 -18.29 4.64 -29.64
N GLU A 17 -17.62 5.79 -29.80
CA GLU A 17 -17.90 7.02 -29.08
C GLU A 17 -19.33 7.50 -29.33
N GLN A 18 -19.77 7.54 -30.56
CA GLN A 18 -21.15 7.87 -30.93
C GLN A 18 -22.16 6.88 -30.36
N SER A 19 -21.80 5.57 -30.39
CA SER A 19 -22.66 4.52 -29.88
C SER A 19 -22.86 4.61 -28.37
N VAL A 20 -21.84 5.03 -27.62
CA VAL A 20 -21.98 5.29 -26.17
C VAL A 20 -22.97 6.44 -25.94
N ILE A 21 -22.75 7.60 -26.57
CA ILE A 21 -23.59 8.79 -26.40
C ILE A 21 -25.06 8.49 -26.79
N GLY A 22 -25.26 7.85 -27.94
CA GLY A 22 -26.59 7.47 -28.41
C GLY A 22 -27.29 6.47 -27.46
N SER A 23 -26.58 5.48 -26.95
CA SER A 23 -27.12 4.53 -25.95
C SER A 23 -27.56 5.23 -24.67
N MET A 24 -26.78 6.20 -24.17
CA MET A 24 -27.11 6.97 -22.96
C MET A 24 -28.34 7.88 -23.14
N LEU A 25 -28.58 8.37 -24.35
CA LEU A 25 -29.79 9.14 -24.70
C LEU A 25 -31.06 8.26 -24.81
N MET A 26 -30.88 6.99 -25.14
CA MET A 26 -31.99 6.03 -25.30
C MET A 26 -32.40 5.39 -23.99
N ASP A 27 -31.47 5.21 -23.04
CA ASP A 27 -31.71 4.44 -21.85
C ASP A 27 -30.94 5.01 -20.66
N ARG A 28 -31.68 5.23 -19.56
CA ARG A 28 -31.11 5.74 -18.30
C ARG A 28 -30.13 4.77 -17.65
N GLU A 29 -30.34 3.45 -17.79
CA GLU A 29 -29.41 2.45 -17.27
C GLU A 29 -28.08 2.44 -18.05
N ALA A 30 -28.11 2.83 -19.30
CA ALA A 30 -26.89 2.98 -20.11
C ALA A 30 -25.99 4.10 -19.59
N VAL A 31 -26.53 5.15 -18.96
CA VAL A 31 -25.73 6.21 -18.32
C VAL A 31 -24.90 5.63 -17.18
N ILE A 32 -25.50 4.83 -16.31
CA ILE A 32 -24.81 4.17 -15.21
C ILE A 32 -23.73 3.24 -15.75
N ALA A 33 -24.11 2.35 -16.67
CA ALA A 33 -23.24 1.33 -17.22
C ALA A 33 -22.01 1.89 -17.97
N ALA A 34 -22.16 3.04 -18.63
CA ALA A 34 -21.06 3.73 -19.30
C ALA A 34 -20.16 4.47 -18.31
N SER A 35 -20.74 5.18 -17.33
CA SER A 35 -19.97 5.94 -16.33
C SER A 35 -19.14 5.06 -15.37
N GLU A 36 -19.48 3.77 -15.24
CA GLU A 36 -18.63 2.80 -14.52
C GLU A 36 -17.32 2.44 -15.27
N ILE A 37 -17.25 2.68 -16.60
CA ILE A 37 -16.16 2.21 -17.47
C ILE A 37 -15.31 3.36 -17.98
N ILE A 38 -15.92 4.50 -18.31
CA ILE A 38 -15.28 5.65 -18.99
C ILE A 38 -15.71 6.98 -18.38
N THR A 39 -14.92 8.01 -18.67
CA THR A 39 -15.16 9.43 -18.32
C THR A 39 -15.16 10.29 -19.58
N GLY A 40 -15.63 11.52 -19.49
CA GLY A 40 -15.59 12.45 -20.63
C GLY A 40 -14.20 12.67 -21.22
N SER A 41 -13.15 12.57 -20.40
CA SER A 41 -11.74 12.69 -20.85
C SER A 41 -11.25 11.49 -21.68
N ASP A 42 -11.97 10.37 -21.65
CA ASP A 42 -11.63 9.17 -22.41
C ASP A 42 -12.08 9.23 -23.89
N PHE A 43 -12.83 10.24 -24.27
CA PHE A 43 -13.26 10.43 -25.65
C PHE A 43 -12.14 11.09 -26.47
N TYR A 44 -12.00 10.64 -27.72
CA TYR A 44 -11.09 11.27 -28.69
C TYR A 44 -11.68 12.57 -29.22
N GLN A 45 -12.99 12.55 -29.51
CA GLN A 45 -13.72 13.75 -29.90
C GLN A 45 -14.18 14.50 -28.66
N GLN A 46 -13.58 15.65 -28.40
CA GLN A 46 -13.88 16.48 -27.24
C GLN A 46 -15.38 16.78 -27.07
N GLN A 47 -16.08 16.94 -28.18
CA GLN A 47 -17.55 17.19 -28.18
C GLN A 47 -18.33 16.03 -27.54
N TYR A 48 -17.94 14.76 -27.79
CA TYR A 48 -18.61 13.62 -27.17
C TYR A 48 -18.27 13.50 -25.70
N GLY A 49 -17.05 13.86 -25.28
CA GLY A 49 -16.68 13.93 -23.88
C GLY A 49 -17.53 14.96 -23.12
N ILE A 50 -17.71 16.15 -23.68
CA ILE A 50 -18.56 17.19 -23.07
C ILE A 50 -20.03 16.74 -22.95
N MET A 51 -20.54 16.06 -23.98
CA MET A 51 -21.91 15.51 -23.95
C MET A 51 -22.05 14.41 -22.91
N PHE A 52 -21.06 13.52 -22.79
CA PHE A 52 -21.00 12.48 -21.78
C PHE A 52 -21.10 13.07 -20.38
N ASP A 53 -20.22 14.03 -20.04
CA ASP A 53 -20.19 14.66 -18.73
C ASP A 53 -21.51 15.41 -18.43
N ALA A 54 -22.09 16.10 -19.43
CA ALA A 54 -23.36 16.77 -19.26
C ALA A 54 -24.53 15.78 -18.96
N MET A 55 -24.52 14.61 -19.60
CA MET A 55 -25.52 13.58 -19.33
C MET A 55 -25.35 12.94 -17.95
N VAL A 56 -24.11 12.68 -17.52
CA VAL A 56 -23.82 12.18 -16.18
C VAL A 56 -24.24 13.19 -15.10
N GLU A 57 -24.00 14.49 -15.32
CA GLU A 57 -24.45 15.55 -14.41
C GLU A 57 -25.98 15.59 -14.30
N LEU A 58 -26.71 15.59 -15.42
CA LEU A 58 -28.17 15.54 -15.44
C LEU A 58 -28.72 14.31 -14.70
N PHE A 59 -28.09 13.16 -14.92
CA PHE A 59 -28.43 11.92 -14.22
C PHE A 59 -28.27 12.04 -12.71
N ASN A 60 -27.13 12.59 -12.26
CA ASN A 60 -26.82 12.79 -10.85
C ASN A 60 -27.74 13.82 -10.17
N GLU A 61 -28.22 14.81 -10.92
CA GLU A 61 -29.23 15.78 -10.44
C GLU A 61 -30.65 15.17 -10.41
N GLY A 62 -30.83 13.94 -10.85
CA GLY A 62 -32.15 13.29 -10.94
C GLY A 62 -33.03 13.81 -12.07
N LYS A 63 -32.47 14.61 -12.98
CA LYS A 63 -33.19 15.12 -14.16
C LYS A 63 -33.27 14.06 -15.27
N PRO A 64 -34.28 14.13 -16.16
CA PRO A 64 -34.32 13.26 -17.32
C PRO A 64 -33.13 13.55 -18.25
N VAL A 65 -32.59 12.48 -18.86
CA VAL A 65 -31.51 12.57 -19.84
C VAL A 65 -32.13 12.34 -21.22
N ASP A 66 -32.48 13.42 -21.89
CA ASP A 66 -33.08 13.42 -23.20
C ASP A 66 -32.50 14.57 -24.09
N LEU A 67 -32.93 14.62 -25.35
CA LEU A 67 -32.47 15.60 -26.32
C LEU A 67 -32.64 17.05 -25.83
N VAL A 68 -33.75 17.35 -25.17
CA VAL A 68 -34.10 18.72 -24.77
C VAL A 68 -33.28 19.14 -23.56
N THR A 69 -33.23 18.29 -22.54
CA THR A 69 -32.50 18.55 -21.31
C THR A 69 -30.99 18.59 -21.54
N LEU A 70 -30.45 17.71 -22.42
CA LEU A 70 -29.06 17.74 -22.82
C LEU A 70 -28.70 19.03 -23.56
N GLN A 71 -29.55 19.44 -24.53
CA GLN A 71 -29.30 20.68 -25.29
C GLN A 71 -29.30 21.91 -24.37
N ASP A 72 -30.23 21.98 -23.42
CA ASP A 72 -30.29 23.07 -22.46
C ASP A 72 -29.03 23.12 -21.59
N ARG A 73 -28.59 21.97 -21.06
CA ARG A 73 -27.35 21.85 -20.29
C ARG A 73 -26.07 22.23 -21.11
N LEU A 74 -26.03 21.84 -22.38
CA LEU A 74 -24.90 22.18 -23.26
C LEU A 74 -24.84 23.68 -23.56
N LYS A 75 -26.01 24.37 -23.65
CA LYS A 75 -26.04 25.83 -23.80
C LYS A 75 -25.55 26.56 -22.55
N GLU A 76 -25.84 26.02 -21.36
CA GLU A 76 -25.31 26.58 -20.10
C GLU A 76 -23.77 26.47 -19.98
N LYS A 77 -23.17 25.47 -20.61
CA LYS A 77 -21.71 25.20 -20.58
C LYS A 77 -20.89 26.00 -21.59
N ASP A 78 -21.52 26.92 -22.34
CA ASP A 78 -20.84 27.76 -23.36
C ASP A 78 -20.01 26.96 -24.38
N VAL A 79 -20.58 25.83 -24.85
CA VAL A 79 -19.98 24.97 -25.87
C VAL A 79 -20.23 25.52 -27.28
N PRO A 80 -19.39 25.15 -28.29
CA PRO A 80 -19.63 25.58 -29.68
C PRO A 80 -21.05 25.25 -30.14
N PRO A 81 -21.71 26.19 -30.86
CA PRO A 81 -23.09 26.02 -31.31
C PRO A 81 -23.36 24.75 -32.10
N GLU A 82 -22.35 24.22 -32.77
CA GLU A 82 -22.39 22.98 -33.53
C GLU A 82 -22.67 21.77 -32.64
N VAL A 83 -22.08 21.73 -31.44
CA VAL A 83 -22.22 20.65 -30.45
C VAL A 83 -23.59 20.71 -29.74
N SER A 84 -24.15 21.87 -29.55
CA SER A 84 -25.47 22.09 -28.93
C SER A 84 -26.63 22.09 -29.93
N SER A 85 -26.37 21.81 -31.22
CA SER A 85 -27.43 21.77 -32.23
C SER A 85 -28.31 20.51 -32.10
N LEU A 86 -29.63 20.68 -32.25
CA LEU A 86 -30.57 19.54 -32.21
C LEU A 86 -30.33 18.52 -33.29
N ASP A 87 -29.88 18.97 -34.47
CA ASP A 87 -29.62 18.09 -35.58
C ASP A 87 -28.43 17.17 -35.31
N PHE A 88 -27.34 17.71 -34.73
CA PHE A 88 -26.18 16.93 -34.36
C PHE A 88 -26.50 15.85 -33.32
N VAL A 89 -27.25 16.20 -32.27
CA VAL A 89 -27.64 15.24 -31.23
C VAL A 89 -28.63 14.20 -31.76
N ARG A 90 -29.53 14.56 -32.68
CA ARG A 90 -30.47 13.63 -33.33
C ARG A 90 -29.74 12.63 -34.26
N ASP A 91 -28.72 13.09 -34.98
CA ASP A 91 -27.95 12.21 -35.86
C ASP A 91 -27.25 11.09 -35.05
N ILE A 92 -26.76 11.39 -33.86
CA ILE A 92 -26.13 10.40 -32.97
C ILE A 92 -27.12 9.30 -32.56
N ILE A 93 -28.38 9.66 -32.22
CA ILE A 93 -29.39 8.66 -31.81
C ILE A 93 -29.72 7.72 -32.97
N THR A 94 -29.80 8.25 -34.21
CA THR A 94 -30.14 7.44 -35.38
C THR A 94 -29.09 6.40 -35.76
N ILE A 95 -27.86 6.57 -35.33
CA ILE A 95 -26.74 5.64 -35.59
C ILE A 95 -26.83 4.40 -34.71
N VAL A 96 -27.46 4.49 -33.52
CA VAL A 96 -27.44 3.41 -32.53
C VAL A 96 -28.73 2.61 -32.56
N PRO A 97 -28.68 1.32 -32.93
CA PRO A 97 -29.90 0.51 -33.01
C PRO A 97 -30.44 0.02 -31.64
N THR A 98 -29.58 -0.03 -30.61
CA THR A 98 -29.95 -0.53 -29.26
C THR A 98 -28.97 -0.04 -28.19
N SER A 99 -29.49 0.26 -26.98
CA SER A 99 -28.68 0.58 -25.78
C SER A 99 -28.03 -0.63 -25.12
N ALA A 100 -28.46 -1.85 -25.45
CA ALA A 100 -28.07 -3.08 -24.77
C ALA A 100 -26.54 -3.36 -24.79
N ASN A 101 -25.81 -2.83 -25.76
CA ASN A 101 -24.37 -3.09 -25.96
C ASN A 101 -23.47 -1.96 -25.42
N VAL A 102 -24.00 -1.01 -24.65
CA VAL A 102 -23.25 0.17 -24.18
C VAL A 102 -21.96 -0.19 -23.47
N LYS A 103 -21.94 -1.26 -22.64
CA LYS A 103 -20.73 -1.74 -21.96
C LYS A 103 -19.63 -2.12 -22.93
N SER A 104 -19.96 -2.80 -24.02
CA SER A 104 -18.99 -3.18 -25.07
C SER A 104 -18.43 -1.94 -25.78
N TYR A 105 -19.29 -0.97 -26.11
CA TYR A 105 -18.85 0.29 -26.71
C TYR A 105 -17.97 1.10 -25.79
N ALA A 106 -18.34 1.24 -24.52
CA ALA A 106 -17.55 1.91 -23.49
C ALA A 106 -16.19 1.23 -23.30
N THR A 107 -16.12 -0.10 -23.32
CA THR A 107 -14.86 -0.85 -23.25
C THR A 107 -13.94 -0.51 -24.44
N ILE A 108 -14.46 -0.42 -25.65
CA ILE A 108 -13.67 -0.02 -26.84
C ILE A 108 -13.11 1.39 -26.66
N VAL A 109 -13.92 2.35 -26.20
CA VAL A 109 -13.49 3.73 -25.94
C VAL A 109 -12.39 3.76 -24.87
N SER A 110 -12.58 3.02 -23.77
CA SER A 110 -11.60 2.89 -22.68
C SER A 110 -10.26 2.34 -23.17
N GLU A 111 -10.26 1.27 -23.95
CA GLU A 111 -9.03 0.68 -24.53
C GLU A 111 -8.26 1.68 -25.40
N LYS A 112 -8.99 2.42 -26.25
CA LYS A 112 -8.38 3.46 -27.11
C LYS A 112 -7.85 4.64 -26.26
N ALA A 113 -8.54 5.03 -25.21
CA ALA A 113 -8.09 6.05 -24.27
C ALA A 113 -6.81 5.65 -23.53
N VAL A 114 -6.72 4.39 -23.08
CA VAL A 114 -5.49 3.85 -22.44
C VAL A 114 -4.31 3.92 -23.43
N LEU A 115 -4.50 3.53 -24.69
CA LEU A 115 -3.45 3.64 -25.70
C LEU A 115 -3.02 5.09 -25.95
N ARG A 116 -3.94 6.05 -25.97
CA ARG A 116 -3.61 7.47 -26.11
C ARG A 116 -2.82 7.99 -24.92
N ARG A 117 -3.23 7.62 -23.68
CA ARG A 117 -2.48 7.96 -22.46
C ARG A 117 -1.08 7.37 -22.50
N LEU A 118 -0.92 6.11 -22.91
CA LEU A 118 0.39 5.47 -23.05
C LEU A 118 1.29 6.18 -24.05
N ILE A 119 0.76 6.56 -25.23
CA ILE A 119 1.49 7.33 -26.23
C ILE A 119 1.95 8.68 -25.64
N LYS A 120 1.03 9.42 -25.03
CA LYS A 120 1.34 10.72 -24.44
C LYS A 120 2.44 10.61 -23.37
N THR A 121 2.33 9.67 -22.45
CA THR A 121 3.31 9.45 -21.40
C THR A 121 4.67 9.06 -21.96
N THR A 122 4.73 8.21 -22.98
CA THR A 122 6.01 7.84 -23.62
C THR A 122 6.64 9.02 -24.38
N GLU A 123 5.85 9.91 -24.97
CA GLU A 123 6.34 11.15 -25.58
C GLU A 123 6.88 12.12 -24.53
N GLU A 124 6.21 12.27 -23.38
CA GLU A 124 6.67 13.08 -22.27
C GLU A 124 8.01 12.56 -21.73
N ILE A 125 8.12 11.25 -21.51
CA ILE A 125 9.37 10.59 -21.08
C ILE A 125 10.50 10.84 -22.10
N ALA A 126 10.22 10.64 -23.39
CA ALA A 126 11.20 10.89 -24.46
C ALA A 126 11.68 12.36 -24.45
N ASN A 127 10.76 13.31 -24.33
CA ASN A 127 11.07 14.72 -24.27
C ASN A 127 11.94 15.08 -23.07
N THR A 128 11.67 14.50 -21.88
CA THR A 128 12.48 14.69 -20.68
C THR A 128 13.89 14.13 -20.87
N CYS A 129 14.02 12.96 -21.48
CA CYS A 129 15.32 12.36 -21.81
C CYS A 129 16.11 13.24 -22.78
N TYR A 130 15.48 13.76 -23.84
CA TYR A 130 16.14 14.66 -24.80
C TYR A 130 16.53 16.00 -24.19
N ALA A 131 15.77 16.52 -23.24
CA ALA A 131 16.06 17.77 -22.56
C ALA A 131 17.33 17.70 -21.68
N GLY A 132 17.63 16.52 -21.09
CA GLY A 132 18.86 16.25 -20.33
C GLY A 132 19.09 17.17 -19.13
N LYS A 133 18.04 17.78 -18.55
CA LYS A 133 18.12 18.77 -17.48
C LYS A 133 18.13 18.17 -16.09
N GLU A 134 17.67 16.93 -15.95
CA GLU A 134 17.48 16.24 -14.67
C GLU A 134 18.50 15.10 -14.51
N PRO A 135 18.89 14.75 -13.28
CA PRO A 135 19.69 13.57 -13.00
C PRO A 135 19.02 12.30 -13.51
N LEU A 136 19.81 11.35 -14.03
CA LEU A 136 19.31 10.09 -14.59
C LEU A 136 18.41 9.33 -13.61
N GLU A 137 18.76 9.32 -12.31
CA GLU A 137 18.02 8.63 -11.27
C GLU A 137 16.60 9.19 -11.12
N ASN A 138 16.41 10.51 -11.22
CA ASN A 138 15.09 11.15 -11.16
C ASN A 138 14.26 10.81 -12.39
N ILE A 139 14.86 10.86 -13.59
CA ILE A 139 14.17 10.51 -14.84
C ILE A 139 13.69 9.05 -14.78
N LEU A 140 14.49 8.13 -14.28
CA LEU A 140 14.11 6.73 -14.13
C LEU A 140 12.98 6.55 -13.12
N ALA A 141 13.05 7.20 -11.95
CA ALA A 141 12.02 7.12 -10.93
C ALA A 141 10.67 7.69 -11.40
N ASP A 142 10.68 8.83 -12.09
CA ASP A 142 9.47 9.47 -12.63
C ASP A 142 8.88 8.68 -13.79
N THR A 143 9.72 8.07 -14.64
CA THR A 143 9.29 7.15 -15.70
C THR A 143 8.56 5.95 -15.12
N GLU A 144 9.17 5.29 -14.14
CA GLU A 144 8.58 4.12 -13.49
C GLU A 144 7.26 4.48 -12.81
N LYS A 145 7.22 5.59 -12.09
CA LYS A 145 5.98 6.11 -11.48
C LYS A 145 4.89 6.32 -12.53
N SER A 146 5.20 7.01 -13.62
CA SER A 146 4.22 7.33 -14.66
C SER A 146 3.65 6.07 -15.34
N ILE A 147 4.50 5.07 -15.59
CA ILE A 147 4.05 3.77 -16.12
C ILE A 147 3.22 3.01 -15.10
N PHE A 148 3.64 2.99 -13.83
CA PHE A 148 2.90 2.34 -12.76
C PHE A 148 1.51 2.95 -12.57
N ASP A 149 1.42 4.28 -12.55
CA ASP A 149 0.15 5.01 -12.43
C ASP A 149 -0.79 4.69 -13.61
N LEU A 150 -0.26 4.54 -14.84
CA LEU A 150 -1.04 4.09 -16.00
C LEU A 150 -1.58 2.67 -15.85
N LEU A 151 -0.80 1.76 -15.27
CA LEU A 151 -1.20 0.36 -15.08
C LEU A 151 -2.23 0.19 -13.94
N GLN A 152 -2.10 1.00 -12.89
CA GLN A 152 -3.07 1.01 -11.77
C GLN A 152 -4.35 1.77 -12.10
N ASN A 153 -4.26 2.88 -12.82
CA ASN A 153 -5.40 3.70 -13.21
C ASN A 153 -6.16 3.10 -14.40
N LYS A 154 -6.72 1.91 -14.23
CA LYS A 154 -7.79 1.40 -15.10
C LYS A 154 -9.14 2.12 -14.90
N GLY A 155 -9.19 3.08 -13.99
CA GLY A 155 -10.32 3.98 -13.74
C GLY A 155 -9.77 5.20 -13.02
N GLY A 156 -10.11 6.41 -13.48
CA GLY A 156 -9.68 7.67 -12.87
C GLY A 156 -9.94 7.67 -11.36
N GLN A 157 -9.15 8.44 -10.61
CA GLN A 157 -9.52 8.82 -9.23
C GLN A 157 -10.78 9.69 -9.32
N GLU A 158 -11.91 9.07 -9.59
CA GLU A 158 -13.19 9.76 -9.53
C GLU A 158 -13.67 9.86 -8.08
N PHE A 159 -14.36 10.95 -7.82
CA PHE A 159 -15.22 11.10 -6.66
C PHE A 159 -16.10 9.86 -6.53
N VAL A 160 -15.75 8.97 -5.60
CA VAL A 160 -16.61 7.84 -5.28
C VAL A 160 -17.78 8.40 -4.46
N PRO A 161 -19.02 8.35 -4.95
CA PRO A 161 -20.18 8.82 -4.20
C PRO A 161 -20.22 8.14 -2.83
N ILE A 162 -20.52 8.91 -1.77
CA ILE A 162 -20.56 8.39 -0.40
C ILE A 162 -21.46 7.15 -0.29
N LYS A 163 -22.50 7.06 -1.10
CA LYS A 163 -23.39 5.89 -1.18
C LYS A 163 -22.62 4.61 -1.54
N GLN A 164 -21.74 4.67 -2.53
CA GLN A 164 -20.92 3.50 -2.94
C GLN A 164 -19.93 3.13 -1.84
N VAL A 165 -19.27 4.12 -1.23
CA VAL A 165 -18.38 3.91 -0.08
C VAL A 165 -19.12 3.24 1.08
N ALA A 166 -20.35 3.69 1.37
CA ALA A 166 -21.17 3.13 2.43
C ALA A 166 -21.55 1.65 2.15
N ILE A 167 -21.88 1.32 0.92
CA ILE A 167 -22.17 -0.08 0.51
C ILE A 167 -20.92 -0.94 0.70
N ASN A 168 -19.77 -0.53 0.19
CA ASN A 168 -18.52 -1.27 0.33
C ASN A 168 -18.09 -1.45 1.79
N VAL A 169 -18.39 -0.46 2.66
CA VAL A 169 -18.15 -0.56 4.10
C VAL A 169 -19.11 -1.54 4.76
N LEU A 170 -20.39 -1.55 4.37
CA LEU A 170 -21.37 -2.51 4.88
C LEU A 170 -21.01 -3.95 4.51
N GLU A 171 -20.55 -4.19 3.28
CA GLU A 171 -20.06 -5.51 2.85
C GLU A 171 -18.89 -5.98 3.72
N LYS A 172 -17.90 -5.10 3.99
CA LYS A 172 -16.79 -5.42 4.89
C LYS A 172 -17.23 -5.72 6.32
N ILE A 173 -18.23 -5.00 6.82
CA ILE A 173 -18.83 -5.24 8.16
C ILE A 173 -19.55 -6.59 8.16
N GLU A 174 -20.29 -6.91 7.11
CA GLU A 174 -21.00 -8.19 6.98
C GLU A 174 -20.00 -9.37 6.93
N ASP A 175 -18.92 -9.24 6.18
CA ASP A 175 -17.86 -10.24 6.11
C ASP A 175 -17.17 -10.42 7.47
N ALA A 176 -16.89 -9.33 8.19
CA ALA A 176 -16.36 -9.39 9.54
C ALA A 176 -17.35 -10.06 10.53
N TYR A 177 -18.64 -9.79 10.38
CA TYR A 177 -19.70 -10.42 11.19
C TYR A 177 -19.83 -11.93 10.92
N LYS A 178 -19.79 -12.36 9.65
CA LYS A 178 -19.84 -13.78 9.26
C LYS A 178 -18.62 -14.54 9.74
N ASN A 179 -17.48 -13.86 9.80
CA ASN A 179 -16.19 -14.42 10.23
C ASN A 179 -15.87 -14.07 11.68
N GLN A 180 -16.83 -14.19 12.60
CA GLN A 180 -16.66 -13.88 14.02
C GLN A 180 -15.38 -14.48 14.59
N GLY A 181 -14.48 -13.61 15.11
CA GLY A 181 -13.19 -14.00 15.68
C GLY A 181 -12.02 -14.01 14.71
N THR A 182 -12.22 -13.71 13.41
CA THR A 182 -11.13 -13.51 12.46
C THR A 182 -10.70 -12.05 12.44
N VAL A 183 -9.41 -11.85 12.34
CA VAL A 183 -8.76 -10.55 12.22
C VAL A 183 -9.03 -9.97 10.84
N THR A 184 -9.49 -8.71 10.74
CA THR A 184 -9.81 -8.07 9.46
C THR A 184 -8.59 -7.70 8.64
N GLY A 185 -7.48 -7.39 9.32
CA GLY A 185 -6.18 -7.11 8.71
C GLY A 185 -5.29 -8.35 8.61
N ILE A 186 -4.00 -8.15 8.39
CA ILE A 186 -2.98 -9.21 8.38
C ILE A 186 -2.66 -9.57 9.84
N PRO A 187 -2.92 -10.80 10.29
CA PRO A 187 -2.60 -11.23 11.65
C PRO A 187 -1.10 -11.21 11.91
N SER A 188 -0.70 -10.69 13.06
CA SER A 188 0.70 -10.67 13.51
C SER A 188 1.20 -12.03 14.01
N GLY A 189 0.27 -12.92 14.40
CA GLY A 189 0.53 -14.18 15.08
C GLY A 189 0.53 -14.07 16.62
N PHE A 190 0.36 -12.86 17.16
CA PHE A 190 0.21 -12.59 18.58
C PHE A 190 -1.25 -12.29 18.90
N ILE A 191 -1.93 -13.25 19.54
CA ILE A 191 -3.40 -13.26 19.69
C ILE A 191 -3.91 -11.97 20.34
N ASP A 192 -3.31 -11.53 21.46
CA ASP A 192 -3.78 -10.35 22.17
C ASP A 192 -3.43 -9.05 21.44
N LEU A 193 -2.35 -9.03 20.64
CA LEU A 193 -2.00 -7.92 19.76
C LEU A 193 -2.98 -7.83 18.60
N ASP A 194 -3.29 -8.95 17.97
CA ASP A 194 -4.25 -9.06 16.88
C ASP A 194 -5.66 -8.67 17.33
N TYR A 195 -6.05 -9.03 18.54
CA TYR A 195 -7.31 -8.59 19.15
C TYR A 195 -7.39 -7.07 19.30
N LYS A 196 -6.30 -6.42 19.76
CA LYS A 196 -6.26 -4.96 19.97
C LYS A 196 -6.17 -4.16 18.67
N LEU A 197 -5.40 -4.65 17.68
CA LEU A 197 -5.16 -3.96 16.40
C LEU A 197 -6.14 -4.37 15.31
N SER A 198 -6.90 -5.47 15.48
CA SER A 198 -7.64 -6.16 14.42
C SER A 198 -6.73 -6.59 13.26
N GLY A 199 -5.45 -6.89 13.55
CA GLY A 199 -4.38 -7.11 12.59
C GLY A 199 -3.84 -5.84 11.92
N PHE A 200 -2.86 -5.99 11.05
CA PHE A 200 -2.28 -4.86 10.31
C PHE A 200 -3.18 -4.53 9.13
N GLN A 201 -3.75 -3.32 9.13
CA GLN A 201 -4.69 -2.89 8.11
C GLN A 201 -3.97 -2.41 6.84
N PRO A 202 -4.55 -2.61 5.65
CA PRO A 202 -4.04 -2.03 4.42
C PRO A 202 -3.85 -0.52 4.57
N SER A 203 -2.75 0.01 4.02
CA SER A 203 -2.38 1.43 4.06
C SER A 203 -1.95 1.97 5.43
N ASP A 204 -1.86 1.13 6.47
CA ASP A 204 -1.33 1.55 7.76
C ASP A 204 0.19 1.72 7.72
N PHE A 205 0.65 2.78 8.36
CA PHE A 205 2.05 3.00 8.71
C PHE A 205 2.24 2.74 10.19
N ILE A 206 2.98 1.68 10.52
CA ILE A 206 3.16 1.16 11.87
C ILE A 206 4.60 1.38 12.30
N LEU A 207 4.80 2.05 13.42
CA LEU A 207 6.11 2.29 13.99
C LEU A 207 6.32 1.36 15.19
N ILE A 208 7.43 0.62 15.21
CA ILE A 208 7.86 -0.18 16.36
C ILE A 208 9.20 0.35 16.83
N ALA A 209 9.24 0.88 18.05
CA ALA A 209 10.44 1.49 18.58
C ALA A 209 10.88 0.84 19.90
N ALA A 210 12.19 0.75 20.07
CA ALA A 210 12.80 0.22 21.31
C ALA A 210 14.24 0.69 21.45
N ARG A 211 14.78 0.55 22.67
CA ARG A 211 16.22 0.64 22.89
C ARG A 211 16.95 -0.57 22.28
N PRO A 212 18.25 -0.48 22.00
CA PRO A 212 19.04 -1.63 21.57
C PRO A 212 18.85 -2.83 22.49
N SER A 213 18.97 -4.03 21.95
CA SER A 213 18.88 -5.32 22.65
C SER A 213 17.50 -5.68 23.23
N MET A 214 16.46 -4.85 23.07
CA MET A 214 15.09 -5.18 23.46
C MET A 214 14.40 -6.21 22.57
N GLY A 215 14.99 -6.53 21.40
CA GLY A 215 14.46 -7.55 20.50
C GLY A 215 13.63 -7.02 19.34
N LYS A 216 13.80 -5.75 18.90
CA LYS A 216 13.05 -5.17 17.75
C LYS A 216 13.07 -6.06 16.52
N THR A 217 14.26 -6.38 16.00
CA THR A 217 14.43 -7.23 14.81
C THR A 217 13.85 -8.63 15.02
N ALA A 218 14.01 -9.20 16.23
CA ALA A 218 13.40 -10.49 16.56
C ALA A 218 11.87 -10.45 16.48
N PHE A 219 11.25 -9.39 17.02
CA PHE A 219 9.79 -9.23 17.00
C PHE A 219 9.22 -9.16 15.58
N VAL A 220 9.82 -8.36 14.71
CA VAL A 220 9.34 -8.27 13.31
C VAL A 220 9.67 -9.52 12.50
N LEU A 221 10.75 -10.24 12.81
CA LEU A 221 11.03 -11.55 12.18
C LEU A 221 9.98 -12.60 12.59
N ASN A 222 9.48 -12.57 13.84
CA ASN A 222 8.37 -13.44 14.27
C ASN A 222 7.09 -13.11 13.50
N ILE A 223 6.78 -11.81 13.31
CA ILE A 223 5.65 -11.37 12.49
C ILE A 223 5.85 -11.85 11.03
N ALA A 224 7.02 -11.59 10.44
CA ALA A 224 7.33 -11.99 9.07
C ALA A 224 7.22 -13.50 8.88
N GLN A 225 7.74 -14.30 9.83
CA GLN A 225 7.62 -15.75 9.83
C GLN A 225 6.14 -16.17 9.85
N HIS A 226 5.34 -15.60 10.74
CA HIS A 226 3.92 -15.95 10.83
C HIS A 226 3.19 -15.62 9.51
N VAL A 227 3.40 -14.43 8.96
CA VAL A 227 2.73 -13.95 7.76
C VAL A 227 3.20 -14.71 6.51
N ALA A 228 4.51 -14.90 6.33
CA ALA A 228 5.04 -15.54 5.14
C ALA A 228 4.94 -17.07 5.18
N PHE A 229 5.15 -17.71 6.35
CA PHE A 229 5.23 -19.18 6.43
C PHE A 229 3.89 -19.81 6.78
N LYS A 230 3.09 -19.17 7.66
CA LYS A 230 1.80 -19.77 8.12
C LYS A 230 0.63 -19.29 7.28
N GLN A 231 0.65 -18.04 6.80
CA GLN A 231 -0.44 -17.47 5.99
C GLN A 231 -0.13 -17.47 4.50
N ASN A 232 1.10 -17.85 4.10
CA ASN A 232 1.57 -17.89 2.71
C ASN A 232 1.41 -16.54 1.97
N ARG A 233 1.58 -15.42 2.70
CA ARG A 233 1.51 -14.07 2.15
C ARG A 233 2.89 -13.55 1.81
N THR A 234 2.99 -12.67 0.82
CA THR A 234 4.28 -12.10 0.43
C THR A 234 4.69 -10.96 1.37
N VAL A 235 5.86 -11.11 1.98
CA VAL A 235 6.47 -10.14 2.89
C VAL A 235 7.81 -9.69 2.35
N ALA A 236 8.03 -8.37 2.28
CA ALA A 236 9.35 -7.79 1.97
C ALA A 236 9.98 -7.21 3.23
N ILE A 237 11.21 -7.61 3.53
CA ILE A 237 12.05 -7.06 4.62
C ILE A 237 13.19 -6.28 4.00
N PHE A 238 13.26 -4.98 4.28
CA PHE A 238 14.41 -4.14 4.00
C PHE A 238 15.28 -4.05 5.25
N SER A 239 16.40 -4.74 5.24
CA SER A 239 17.34 -4.80 6.37
C SER A 239 18.55 -3.92 6.12
N LEU A 240 18.61 -2.79 6.82
CA LEU A 240 19.67 -1.80 6.64
C LEU A 240 20.81 -1.97 7.67
N GLU A 241 20.58 -2.78 8.71
CA GLU A 241 21.55 -3.04 9.78
C GLU A 241 22.21 -4.43 9.66
N MET A 242 21.45 -5.44 9.26
CA MET A 242 21.89 -6.83 9.24
C MET A 242 21.90 -7.39 7.82
N SER A 243 22.86 -8.25 7.50
CA SER A 243 22.87 -8.96 6.22
C SER A 243 21.74 -10.01 6.16
N LYS A 244 21.34 -10.35 4.94
CA LYS A 244 20.32 -11.39 4.69
C LYS A 244 20.68 -12.75 5.30
N GLU A 245 21.98 -13.11 5.31
CA GLU A 245 22.45 -14.35 5.92
C GLU A 245 22.23 -14.35 7.44
N GLN A 246 22.46 -13.20 8.10
CA GLN A 246 22.22 -13.07 9.53
C GLN A 246 20.73 -13.17 9.87
N LEU A 247 19.86 -12.59 9.05
CA LEU A 247 18.40 -12.70 9.22
C LEU A 247 17.92 -14.13 9.00
N VAL A 248 18.40 -14.79 7.94
CA VAL A 248 18.07 -16.21 7.66
C VAL A 248 18.56 -17.13 8.79
N ASN A 249 19.73 -16.90 9.37
CA ASN A 249 20.18 -17.65 10.54
C ASN A 249 19.24 -17.49 11.75
N ARG A 250 18.72 -16.30 11.99
CA ARG A 250 17.69 -16.07 13.02
C ARG A 250 16.37 -16.77 12.69
N LEU A 251 15.96 -16.76 11.41
CA LEU A 251 14.77 -17.49 10.96
C LEU A 251 14.92 -19.00 11.13
N PHE A 252 16.12 -19.55 10.90
CA PHE A 252 16.39 -20.97 11.20
C PHE A 252 16.20 -21.28 12.69
N SER A 253 16.82 -20.49 13.57
CA SER A 253 16.65 -20.69 15.03
C SER A 253 15.19 -20.61 15.46
N LEU A 254 14.47 -19.63 14.91
CA LEU A 254 13.07 -19.36 15.23
C LEU A 254 12.12 -20.46 14.72
N GLU A 255 12.33 -20.98 13.50
CA GLU A 255 11.46 -22.00 12.87
C GLU A 255 11.78 -23.39 13.38
N SER A 256 13.09 -23.75 13.48
CA SER A 256 13.52 -25.08 13.86
C SER A 256 13.60 -25.32 15.37
N TYR A 257 13.44 -24.28 16.19
CA TYR A 257 13.66 -24.34 17.64
C TYR A 257 15.07 -24.89 18.01
N VAL A 258 16.07 -24.53 17.20
CA VAL A 258 17.47 -24.81 17.50
C VAL A 258 18.10 -23.56 18.09
N ASP A 259 18.86 -23.72 19.17
CA ASP A 259 19.50 -22.60 19.86
C ASP A 259 20.41 -21.81 18.91
N ALA A 260 20.21 -20.49 18.88
CA ALA A 260 20.96 -19.58 18.01
C ALA A 260 22.49 -19.60 18.28
N GLN A 261 22.91 -19.91 19.51
CA GLN A 261 24.35 -20.06 19.83
C GLN A 261 24.91 -21.36 19.25
N LEU A 262 24.14 -22.44 19.27
CA LEU A 262 24.54 -23.71 18.66
C LEU A 262 24.68 -23.58 17.15
N LEU A 263 23.77 -22.87 16.49
CA LEU A 263 23.87 -22.54 15.06
C LEU A 263 25.15 -21.76 14.76
N ARG A 264 25.45 -20.75 15.58
CA ARG A 264 26.62 -19.89 15.41
C ARG A 264 27.95 -20.62 15.63
N ASN A 265 27.99 -21.52 16.61
CA ASN A 265 29.19 -22.22 17.01
C ASN A 265 29.41 -23.53 16.28
N GLY A 266 28.40 -23.99 15.50
CA GLY A 266 28.44 -25.26 14.79
C GLY A 266 28.36 -26.52 15.67
N ASN A 267 28.00 -26.36 16.95
CA ASN A 267 27.93 -27.48 17.92
C ASN A 267 26.54 -28.11 17.90
N LEU A 268 26.17 -28.68 16.75
CA LEU A 268 24.85 -29.24 16.48
C LEU A 268 24.85 -30.76 16.67
N LYS A 269 23.72 -31.30 17.18
CA LYS A 269 23.45 -32.73 17.24
C LYS A 269 22.75 -33.20 15.95
N ASP A 270 22.73 -34.48 15.70
CA ASP A 270 22.02 -35.05 14.54
C ASP A 270 20.53 -34.67 14.53
N SER A 271 19.89 -34.68 15.69
CA SER A 271 18.49 -34.23 15.84
C SER A 271 18.27 -32.74 15.51
N ASP A 272 19.28 -31.91 15.66
CA ASP A 272 19.21 -30.48 15.30
C ASP A 272 19.30 -30.32 13.79
N TRP A 273 20.13 -31.16 13.14
CA TRP A 273 20.23 -31.20 11.69
C TRP A 273 18.91 -31.61 11.02
N GLU A 274 18.19 -32.59 11.56
CA GLU A 274 16.87 -32.98 11.06
C GLU A 274 15.88 -31.81 11.09
N LYS A 275 15.80 -31.10 12.23
CA LYS A 275 14.96 -29.91 12.37
C LYS A 275 15.36 -28.75 11.45
N LEU A 276 16.66 -28.56 11.24
CA LEU A 276 17.16 -27.53 10.33
C LEU A 276 16.82 -27.84 8.86
N ILE A 277 16.87 -29.11 8.45
CA ILE A 277 16.48 -29.53 7.09
C ILE A 277 14.99 -29.29 6.88
N GLU A 278 14.13 -29.62 7.86
CA GLU A 278 12.70 -29.33 7.80
C GLU A 278 12.44 -27.82 7.74
N GLY A 279 13.11 -27.04 8.61
CA GLY A 279 13.05 -25.58 8.62
C GLY A 279 13.51 -24.96 7.30
N ALA A 280 14.58 -25.49 6.68
CA ALA A 280 15.05 -25.06 5.37
C ALA A 280 13.98 -25.25 4.28
N GLY A 281 13.25 -26.38 4.34
CA GLY A 281 12.14 -26.65 3.44
C GLY A 281 10.99 -25.65 3.60
N THR A 282 10.69 -25.23 4.84
CA THR A 282 9.66 -24.22 5.14
C THR A 282 10.09 -22.83 4.69
N ILE A 283 11.30 -22.43 5.04
CA ILE A 283 11.86 -21.12 4.62
C ILE A 283 11.92 -21.03 3.10
N GLY A 284 12.42 -22.07 2.42
CA GLY A 284 12.60 -22.06 0.97
C GLY A 284 11.31 -22.04 0.15
N ARG A 285 10.17 -22.46 0.76
CA ARG A 285 8.84 -22.39 0.11
C ARG A 285 8.06 -21.12 0.45
N SER A 286 8.58 -20.29 1.36
CA SER A 286 7.89 -19.09 1.80
C SER A 286 7.98 -17.97 0.78
N ASN A 287 7.01 -17.06 0.83
CA ASN A 287 6.98 -15.84 0.02
C ASN A 287 7.69 -14.67 0.74
N LEU A 288 8.86 -14.93 1.34
CA LEU A 288 9.65 -13.93 2.04
C LEU A 288 10.75 -13.37 1.13
N ILE A 289 10.76 -12.07 0.95
CA ILE A 289 11.77 -11.33 0.18
C ILE A 289 12.63 -10.54 1.17
N ILE A 290 13.96 -10.70 1.12
CA ILE A 290 14.89 -9.96 1.97
C ILE A 290 15.80 -9.13 1.07
N ASP A 291 15.80 -7.82 1.30
CA ASP A 291 16.69 -6.85 0.66
C ASP A 291 17.60 -6.23 1.73
N ASP A 292 18.91 -6.44 1.60
CA ASP A 292 19.91 -5.93 2.51
C ASP A 292 20.79 -4.83 1.88
N THR A 293 20.24 -4.10 0.90
CA THR A 293 20.91 -2.97 0.26
C THR A 293 21.20 -1.88 1.28
N PRO A 294 22.47 -1.57 1.61
CA PRO A 294 22.80 -0.57 2.62
C PRO A 294 22.48 0.84 2.13
N GLY A 295 21.89 1.66 3.01
CA GLY A 295 21.62 3.06 2.70
C GLY A 295 20.64 3.28 1.54
N ILE A 296 19.72 2.35 1.31
CA ILE A 296 18.71 2.44 0.25
C ILE A 296 17.95 3.76 0.33
N SER A 297 17.76 4.43 -0.80
CA SER A 297 16.94 5.64 -0.88
C SER A 297 15.45 5.28 -0.86
N ILE A 298 14.63 6.25 -0.44
CA ILE A 298 13.17 6.06 -0.46
C ILE A 298 12.62 5.82 -1.88
N SER A 299 13.23 6.44 -2.89
CA SER A 299 12.84 6.28 -4.29
C SER A 299 13.13 4.86 -4.79
N GLU A 300 14.32 4.33 -4.49
CA GLU A 300 14.70 2.96 -4.85
C GLU A 300 13.83 1.93 -4.11
N MET A 301 13.56 2.14 -2.82
CA MET A 301 12.66 1.27 -2.05
C MET A 301 11.25 1.25 -2.66
N ARG A 302 10.71 2.42 -3.03
CA ARG A 302 9.40 2.51 -3.71
C ARG A 302 9.36 1.73 -5.00
N SER A 303 10.40 1.86 -5.84
CA SER A 303 10.55 1.13 -7.09
C SER A 303 10.52 -0.38 -6.86
N LYS A 304 11.36 -0.87 -5.93
CA LYS A 304 11.38 -2.29 -5.57
C LYS A 304 10.04 -2.78 -5.02
N CYS A 305 9.38 -2.01 -4.14
CA CYS A 305 8.08 -2.37 -3.59
C CYS A 305 6.98 -2.45 -4.66
N ARG A 306 6.95 -1.52 -5.62
CA ARG A 306 6.05 -1.58 -6.77
C ARG A 306 6.25 -2.84 -7.59
N LYS A 307 7.52 -3.16 -7.90
CA LYS A 307 7.88 -4.38 -8.60
C LYS A 307 7.40 -5.63 -7.84
N TYR A 308 7.70 -5.72 -6.54
CA TYR A 308 7.25 -6.85 -5.72
C TYR A 308 5.71 -6.93 -5.61
N LYS A 309 5.01 -5.78 -5.62
CA LYS A 309 3.54 -5.76 -5.65
C LYS A 309 2.99 -6.35 -6.94
N MET A 310 3.59 -6.04 -8.08
CA MET A 310 3.16 -6.53 -9.39
C MET A 310 3.52 -8.00 -9.63
N GLU A 311 4.75 -8.40 -9.28
CA GLU A 311 5.26 -9.74 -9.60
C GLU A 311 4.88 -10.80 -8.56
N HIS A 312 4.78 -10.41 -7.29
CA HIS A 312 4.64 -11.33 -6.16
C HIS A 312 3.44 -11.03 -5.26
N ASN A 313 2.56 -10.09 -5.63
CA ASN A 313 1.43 -9.64 -4.81
C ASN A 313 1.85 -9.27 -3.37
N LEU A 314 2.81 -8.35 -3.23
CA LEU A 314 3.32 -7.90 -1.93
C LEU A 314 2.18 -7.47 -0.99
N GLU A 315 2.18 -7.98 0.24
CA GLU A 315 1.13 -7.74 1.23
C GLU A 315 1.63 -7.09 2.53
N LEU A 316 2.92 -7.21 2.85
CA LEU A 316 3.51 -6.59 4.05
C LEU A 316 4.93 -6.10 3.75
N ILE A 317 5.25 -4.89 4.22
CA ILE A 317 6.59 -4.29 4.12
C ILE A 317 7.14 -4.08 5.53
N ILE A 318 8.39 -4.52 5.77
CA ILE A 318 9.12 -4.33 7.03
C ILE A 318 10.43 -3.63 6.75
N ILE A 319 10.78 -2.61 7.55
CA ILE A 319 12.01 -1.80 7.38
C ILE A 319 12.77 -1.79 8.71
N ASP A 320 14.00 -2.33 8.72
CA ASP A 320 14.90 -2.38 9.89
C ASP A 320 16.22 -1.65 9.59
N TYR A 321 16.40 -0.41 10.03
CA TYR A 321 15.53 0.56 10.68
C TYR A 321 15.62 1.94 9.99
N LEU A 322 14.63 2.80 10.21
CA LEU A 322 14.43 4.07 9.49
C LEU A 322 15.67 4.98 9.45
N GLN A 323 16.38 5.07 10.57
CA GLN A 323 17.51 5.99 10.70
C GLN A 323 18.74 5.61 9.84
N LEU A 324 18.74 4.46 9.17
CA LEU A 324 19.79 4.07 8.22
C LEU A 324 19.41 4.33 6.75
N MET A 325 18.19 4.77 6.49
CA MET A 325 17.79 5.17 5.15
C MET A 325 18.49 6.47 4.74
N SER A 326 18.77 6.58 3.45
CA SER A 326 19.22 7.83 2.85
C SER A 326 18.02 8.67 2.39
N GLY A 327 18.03 9.97 2.74
CA GLY A 327 17.07 10.91 2.18
C GLY A 327 17.30 11.11 0.69
N SER A 328 16.31 11.70 -0.01
CA SER A 328 16.51 12.16 -1.39
C SER A 328 17.63 13.21 -1.43
N VAL A 329 18.44 13.16 -2.49
CA VAL A 329 19.58 14.06 -2.73
C VAL A 329 19.07 15.52 -2.84
N GLY A 330 18.84 16.15 -1.70
CA GLY A 330 18.42 17.54 -1.56
C GLY A 330 19.34 18.24 -0.56
N GLY A 331 20.04 19.25 -1.02
CA GLY A 331 20.70 20.32 -0.28
C GLY A 331 21.58 19.98 0.93
N ARG A 332 22.83 20.35 0.89
CA ARG A 332 23.87 20.23 1.95
C ARG A 332 23.51 20.85 3.34
N ASN A 333 22.29 21.27 3.60
CA ASN A 333 21.88 21.99 4.83
C ASN A 333 20.62 21.46 5.51
N GLU A 334 20.05 20.30 5.12
CA GLU A 334 18.90 19.76 5.82
C GLU A 334 19.33 19.08 7.12
N SER A 335 18.59 19.34 8.22
CA SER A 335 18.85 18.67 9.49
C SER A 335 18.40 17.22 9.38
N ARG A 336 19.11 16.28 10.04
CA ARG A 336 18.74 14.85 10.09
C ARG A 336 17.29 14.65 10.51
N GLN A 337 16.76 15.51 11.34
CA GLN A 337 15.37 15.52 11.77
C GLN A 337 14.39 15.77 10.63
N GLN A 338 14.73 16.67 9.72
CA GLN A 338 13.93 16.96 8.52
C GLN A 338 13.91 15.75 7.58
N GLU A 339 15.08 15.19 7.32
CA GLU A 339 15.24 14.00 6.48
C GLU A 339 14.40 12.82 6.96
N ILE A 340 14.42 12.53 8.26
CA ILE A 340 13.60 11.48 8.88
C ILE A 340 12.10 11.80 8.74
N SER A 341 11.71 13.06 8.84
CA SER A 341 10.32 13.49 8.65
C SER A 341 9.85 13.27 7.21
N ASP A 342 10.71 13.54 6.23
CA ASP A 342 10.39 13.33 4.82
C ASP A 342 10.32 11.84 4.46
N ILE A 343 11.20 11.02 5.03
CA ILE A 343 11.14 9.56 4.93
C ILE A 343 9.82 9.04 5.50
N SER A 344 9.42 9.49 6.69
CA SER A 344 8.18 9.07 7.35
C SER A 344 6.95 9.34 6.49
N ARG A 345 6.81 10.59 5.99
CA ARG A 345 5.72 10.96 5.07
C ARG A 345 5.72 10.13 3.80
N SER A 346 6.90 9.87 3.24
CA SER A 346 7.04 9.06 2.03
C SER A 346 6.65 7.61 2.25
N LEU A 347 6.96 7.03 3.42
CA LEU A 347 6.54 5.67 3.78
C LEU A 347 5.04 5.56 4.01
N LYS A 348 4.42 6.58 4.64
CA LYS A 348 2.95 6.64 4.74
C LYS A 348 2.30 6.77 3.36
N ALA A 349 2.89 7.56 2.45
CA ALA A 349 2.42 7.65 1.07
C ALA A 349 2.56 6.32 0.34
N LEU A 350 3.69 5.60 0.51
CA LEU A 350 3.92 4.26 -0.05
C LEU A 350 2.89 3.23 0.44
N ALA A 351 2.59 3.21 1.74
CA ALA A 351 1.59 2.32 2.32
C ALA A 351 0.21 2.53 1.67
N ARG A 352 -0.17 3.80 1.44
CA ARG A 352 -1.43 4.16 0.78
C ARG A 352 -1.43 3.80 -0.70
N GLU A 353 -0.36 4.12 -1.41
CA GLU A 353 -0.19 3.86 -2.83
C GLU A 353 -0.35 2.38 -3.17
N LEU A 354 0.31 1.52 -2.40
CA LEU A 354 0.28 0.07 -2.62
C LEU A 354 -0.90 -0.63 -1.92
N SER A 355 -1.64 0.08 -1.06
CA SER A 355 -2.64 -0.51 -0.15
C SER A 355 -2.06 -1.67 0.68
N VAL A 356 -0.84 -1.47 1.22
CA VAL A 356 -0.09 -2.47 1.98
C VAL A 356 0.35 -1.86 3.30
N PRO A 357 0.23 -2.56 4.46
CA PRO A 357 0.79 -2.09 5.71
C PRO A 357 2.33 -2.04 5.64
N VAL A 358 2.88 -0.95 6.20
CA VAL A 358 4.33 -0.74 6.32
C VAL A 358 4.70 -0.70 7.79
N ILE A 359 5.52 -1.65 8.24
CA ILE A 359 6.11 -1.68 9.58
C ILE A 359 7.52 -1.12 9.49
N ALA A 360 7.79 -0.04 10.23
CA ALA A 360 9.12 0.53 10.31
C ALA A 360 9.66 0.45 11.72
N LEU A 361 10.91 0.04 11.85
CA LEU A 361 11.61 0.03 13.14
C LEU A 361 12.29 1.38 13.40
N SER A 362 12.31 1.79 14.64
CA SER A 362 12.99 3.00 15.10
C SER A 362 13.76 2.74 16.39
N GLN A 363 14.86 3.44 16.55
CA GLN A 363 15.61 3.43 17.80
C GLN A 363 15.16 4.60 18.68
N LEU A 364 14.89 4.32 19.97
CA LEU A 364 14.52 5.34 20.93
C LEU A 364 15.74 6.16 21.41
N SER A 365 15.48 7.41 21.77
CA SER A 365 16.45 8.30 22.41
C SER A 365 17.02 7.69 23.69
N ARG A 366 18.28 8.05 24.01
CA ARG A 366 18.92 7.66 25.29
C ARG A 366 18.26 8.25 26.53
N ALA A 367 17.39 9.25 26.35
CA ALA A 367 16.63 9.86 27.46
C ALA A 367 15.77 8.83 28.23
N VAL A 368 15.33 7.76 27.58
CA VAL A 368 14.63 6.63 28.22
C VAL A 368 15.44 6.05 29.37
N GLU A 369 16.77 5.90 29.22
CA GLU A 369 17.67 5.29 30.19
C GLU A 369 17.95 6.20 31.42
N GLN A 370 17.57 7.48 31.32
CA GLN A 370 17.73 8.44 32.45
C GLN A 370 16.53 8.43 33.38
N ARG A 371 15.43 7.79 33.00
CA ARG A 371 14.25 7.67 33.86
C ARG A 371 14.38 6.47 34.80
N PRO A 372 13.84 6.56 36.02
CA PRO A 372 13.91 5.48 37.01
C PRO A 372 13.22 4.19 36.57
N ASP A 373 12.15 4.31 35.76
CA ASP A 373 11.33 3.18 35.27
C ASP A 373 11.77 2.66 33.93
N HIS A 374 12.66 3.36 33.20
CA HIS A 374 13.13 3.04 31.84
C HIS A 374 12.01 2.76 30.84
N ARG A 375 10.76 3.12 31.15
CA ARG A 375 9.61 2.84 30.28
C ARG A 375 9.53 3.83 29.11
N PRO A 376 9.38 3.33 27.87
CA PRO A 376 9.31 4.19 26.71
C PRO A 376 7.99 4.96 26.62
N MET A 377 8.05 6.17 26.09
CA MET A 377 6.90 7.02 25.81
C MET A 377 7.07 7.77 24.49
N LEU A 378 5.98 8.32 23.94
CA LEU A 378 6.00 8.99 22.61
C LEU A 378 7.06 10.10 22.52
N SER A 379 7.32 10.84 23.61
CA SER A 379 8.36 11.87 23.63
C SER A 379 9.78 11.34 23.40
N ASP A 380 10.02 10.04 23.51
CA ASP A 380 11.34 9.43 23.29
C ASP A 380 11.66 9.24 21.81
N LEU A 381 10.67 9.48 20.94
CA LEU A 381 10.82 9.59 19.50
C LEU A 381 11.34 10.98 19.06
N ARG A 382 11.94 11.76 19.95
CA ARG A 382 12.23 13.22 19.83
C ARG A 382 13.03 13.67 18.61
N GLU A 383 13.85 12.84 18.03
CA GLU A 383 14.51 13.15 16.74
C GLU A 383 13.56 12.99 15.56
N SER A 384 12.31 12.60 15.81
CA SER A 384 11.35 12.13 14.83
C SER A 384 9.92 12.52 15.19
N GLY A 385 9.68 13.72 15.72
CA GLY A 385 8.32 14.17 16.10
C GLY A 385 7.28 14.07 14.97
N ALA A 386 7.73 14.17 13.71
CA ALA A 386 6.89 13.96 12.56
C ALA A 386 6.48 12.48 12.38
N ILE A 387 7.36 11.52 12.72
CA ILE A 387 7.04 10.08 12.62
C ILE A 387 5.86 9.74 13.51
N GLU A 388 5.80 10.30 14.73
CA GLU A 388 4.67 10.13 15.63
C GLU A 388 3.37 10.59 14.99
N GLN A 389 3.38 11.73 14.28
CA GLN A 389 2.17 12.27 13.65
C GLN A 389 1.73 11.44 12.44
N ASP A 390 2.68 10.99 11.62
CA ASP A 390 2.42 10.24 10.38
C ASP A 390 1.97 8.81 10.63
N ALA A 391 2.51 8.14 11.69
CA ALA A 391 2.17 6.78 12.01
C ALA A 391 0.71 6.62 12.47
N ASP A 392 0.05 5.56 12.00
CA ASP A 392 -1.30 5.18 12.44
C ASP A 392 -1.25 4.42 13.75
N VAL A 393 -0.21 3.60 13.92
CA VAL A 393 0.07 2.82 15.13
C VAL A 393 1.51 3.05 15.56
N VAL A 394 1.73 3.29 16.86
CA VAL A 394 3.05 3.35 17.48
C VAL A 394 3.11 2.34 18.61
N MET A 395 4.07 1.44 18.54
CA MET A 395 4.32 0.41 19.54
C MET A 395 5.73 0.52 20.09
N PHE A 396 5.86 0.26 21.40
CA PHE A 396 7.16 0.14 22.06
C PHE A 396 7.37 -1.27 22.56
N ILE A 397 8.62 -1.74 22.51
CA ILE A 397 9.03 -2.98 23.14
C ILE A 397 9.78 -2.64 24.40
N TYR A 398 9.35 -3.18 25.53
CA TYR A 398 9.97 -3.01 26.82
C TYR A 398 10.15 -4.38 27.48
N ARG A 399 11.28 -4.55 28.16
CA ARG A 399 11.60 -5.75 28.93
C ARG A 399 12.20 -5.32 30.24
N ASP A 400 11.51 -5.64 31.35
CA ASP A 400 11.95 -5.29 32.68
C ASP A 400 13.19 -6.08 33.10
N ASP A 401 13.28 -7.36 32.73
CA ASP A 401 14.42 -8.25 33.01
C ASP A 401 15.75 -7.80 32.39
N TYR A 402 15.73 -6.90 31.43
CA TYR A 402 16.92 -6.29 30.87
C TYR A 402 17.53 -5.25 31.78
N TYR A 403 16.72 -4.45 32.48
CA TYR A 403 17.15 -3.37 33.36
C TYR A 403 17.26 -3.82 34.80
N ASN A 404 16.31 -4.64 35.29
CA ASN A 404 16.20 -5.11 36.64
C ASN A 404 16.38 -6.64 36.66
N LYS A 405 17.51 -7.10 37.24
CA LYS A 405 17.82 -8.54 37.32
C LYS A 405 17.00 -9.27 38.41
N ASP A 406 16.48 -8.52 39.35
CA ASP A 406 15.73 -9.05 40.50
C ASP A 406 14.19 -8.95 40.24
N THR A 407 13.79 -8.72 39.02
CA THR A 407 12.37 -8.61 38.67
C THR A 407 11.63 -9.95 38.77
N GLU A 408 10.34 -9.88 39.09
CA GLU A 408 9.44 -11.04 39.02
C GLU A 408 9.00 -11.34 37.57
N HIS A 409 9.23 -10.39 36.63
CA HIS A 409 8.84 -10.45 35.22
C HIS A 409 9.94 -11.01 34.30
N VAL A 410 10.55 -12.12 34.71
CA VAL A 410 11.64 -12.76 33.96
C VAL A 410 11.10 -13.35 32.64
N ASN A 411 11.79 -13.06 31.53
CA ASN A 411 11.38 -13.47 30.16
C ASN A 411 10.01 -12.91 29.73
N GLU A 412 9.51 -11.88 30.36
CA GLU A 412 8.34 -11.15 29.90
C GLU A 412 8.78 -9.96 29.04
N ALA A 413 8.05 -9.76 27.94
CA ALA A 413 8.22 -8.60 27.08
C ALA A 413 6.88 -7.89 26.91
N GLU A 414 6.87 -6.60 27.14
CA GLU A 414 5.70 -5.77 26.98
C GLU A 414 5.71 -5.10 25.61
N ILE A 415 4.64 -5.26 24.85
CA ILE A 415 4.36 -4.52 23.62
C ILE A 415 3.36 -3.42 23.99
N ILE A 416 3.86 -2.20 24.11
CA ILE A 416 3.08 -1.04 24.55
C ILE A 416 2.55 -0.33 23.31
N ILE A 417 1.25 -0.41 23.05
CA ILE A 417 0.56 0.34 22.00
C ILE A 417 0.33 1.75 22.55
N ALA A 418 1.23 2.68 22.20
CA ALA A 418 1.20 4.05 22.71
C ALA A 418 0.33 4.99 21.85
N LYS A 419 0.12 4.64 20.59
CA LYS A 419 -0.77 5.34 19.67
C LYS A 419 -1.48 4.34 18.76
N GLN A 420 -2.78 4.54 18.56
CA GLN A 420 -3.58 3.83 17.58
C GLN A 420 -4.69 4.77 17.10
N ARG A 421 -4.82 4.99 15.77
CA ARG A 421 -5.84 5.89 15.21
C ARG A 421 -7.24 5.30 15.28
N ASN A 422 -7.35 3.98 15.08
CA ASN A 422 -8.63 3.28 14.89
C ASN A 422 -8.92 2.27 16.01
N GLY A 423 -8.32 2.43 17.20
CA GLY A 423 -8.55 1.51 18.30
C GLY A 423 -7.94 1.98 19.63
N PRO A 424 -8.06 1.17 20.67
CA PRO A 424 -7.58 1.52 22.00
C PRO A 424 -6.06 1.36 22.14
N ILE A 425 -5.44 2.23 22.93
CA ILE A 425 -4.07 2.04 23.42
C ILE A 425 -4.03 0.99 24.53
N GLY A 426 -2.86 0.46 24.82
CA GLY A 426 -2.70 -0.49 25.93
C GLY A 426 -1.43 -1.32 25.81
N THR A 427 -1.26 -2.27 26.70
CA THR A 427 -0.08 -3.16 26.73
C THR A 427 -0.50 -4.59 26.46
N VAL A 428 0.34 -5.32 25.75
CA VAL A 428 0.25 -6.76 25.50
C VAL A 428 1.53 -7.39 26.07
N THR A 429 1.40 -8.41 26.92
CA THR A 429 2.52 -9.16 27.44
C THR A 429 2.80 -10.39 26.61
N LEU A 430 4.03 -10.58 26.20
CA LEU A 430 4.52 -11.74 25.46
C LEU A 430 5.64 -12.41 26.24
N THR A 431 5.83 -13.72 25.99
CA THR A 431 6.96 -14.45 26.54
C THR A 431 8.17 -14.33 25.61
N TRP A 432 9.31 -13.95 26.15
CA TRP A 432 10.57 -13.87 25.43
C TRP A 432 11.38 -15.17 25.62
N LEU A 433 11.77 -15.81 24.52
CA LEU A 433 12.60 -17.01 24.49
C LEU A 433 13.96 -16.68 23.89
N PRO A 434 14.94 -16.27 24.73
CA PRO A 434 16.22 -15.73 24.26
C PRO A 434 17.03 -16.70 23.42
N GLN A 435 16.99 -18.01 23.73
CA GLN A 435 17.70 -19.06 23.02
C GLN A 435 17.29 -19.19 21.54
N TYR A 436 16.04 -18.86 21.23
CA TYR A 436 15.49 -18.92 19.85
C TYR A 436 15.27 -17.54 19.26
N THR A 437 15.62 -16.45 19.97
CA THR A 437 15.28 -15.07 19.59
C THR A 437 13.79 -14.91 19.24
N LYS A 438 12.92 -15.55 20.05
CA LYS A 438 11.49 -15.71 19.76
C LYS A 438 10.63 -15.03 20.80
N PHE A 439 9.58 -14.33 20.31
CA PHE A 439 8.44 -13.94 21.13
C PHE A 439 7.32 -14.98 20.97
N ALA A 440 6.66 -15.33 22.05
CA ALA A 440 5.54 -16.25 22.07
C ALA A 440 4.36 -15.63 22.81
N ASN A 441 3.14 -16.08 22.49
CA ASN A 441 1.96 -15.72 23.25
C ASN A 441 2.13 -16.19 24.70
N SER A 442 1.85 -15.33 25.67
CA SER A 442 1.84 -15.70 27.07
C SER A 442 0.60 -16.55 27.37
N GLU A 443 0.74 -17.59 28.20
CA GLU A 443 -0.41 -18.34 28.69
C GLU A 443 -1.33 -17.39 29.47
N ARG A 444 -2.60 -17.33 29.08
CA ARG A 444 -3.61 -16.63 29.88
C ARG A 444 -3.73 -17.39 31.20
N LYS A 445 -3.28 -16.79 32.31
CA LYS A 445 -3.70 -17.25 33.63
C LYS A 445 -5.22 -17.10 33.65
N VAL A 446 -5.96 -18.19 33.55
CA VAL A 446 -7.37 -18.21 33.87
C VAL A 446 -7.46 -17.80 35.33
N VAL A 447 -7.84 -16.56 35.58
CA VAL A 447 -8.24 -16.12 36.89
C VAL A 447 -9.59 -16.77 37.09
N ASP A 448 -9.59 -17.94 37.75
CA ASP A 448 -10.81 -18.56 38.24
C ASP A 448 -11.44 -17.60 39.27
N GLY A 449 -12.58 -17.09 38.93
CA GLY A 449 -13.54 -16.57 39.90
C GLY A 449 -13.55 -15.04 40.12
N GLU A 450 -14.50 -14.36 39.52
CA GLU A 450 -15.65 -13.78 40.25
C GLU A 450 -16.77 -13.45 39.23
#